data_c109c784a947a1d7664ce1461e282355
#
_entry.id   c109c784a947a1d7664ce1461e282355
#
_cell.length_a   1.000
_cell.length_b   1.000
_cell.length_c   1.000
_cell.angle_alpha   90.00
_cell.angle_beta   90.00
_cell.angle_gamma   90.00
#
_symmetry.space_group_name_H-M   'P 1'
#
loop_
_entity.id
_entity.type
_entity.pdbx_description
1 polymer ?
#
loop_
_entity_poly.entity_id
_entity_poly.type
_entity_poly.pdbx_seq_one_letter_code
_entity_poly.pdbx_strand_id
1 'polypeptide(L)'
;VDRLVKLGADEQAVADHFHYLRPEVAPTHSEAERAAWESTLGTEYTLAVIDGVTEALTVFGRGSLDNDDIAAWSREVPRKIAERTGAAVVLIDHVVKNKTMQGRHAIGGQAKMAALTGAAYTVEILQPLGVGMRGAVGLRIGKDRPGQVRNQCGAFRKGDRTQQAARVVIDSTGEQTTVTVEQWDAQAPQEVTGGEFRPTVLMQRVSRVMEDAAEPMTKTEAVKTAGGKRESVLHAFDIMVREGYLAPQGERRGYPLYVSVKPYSESADLLTRRHQGGELLPVLRSV
;
A
#
# COMPACT_ATOMS: atom_id res chain seq x y z
N VAL A 1 12.04 10.81 -3.38
CA VAL A 1 11.71 12.12 -3.99
C VAL A 1 10.63 11.94 -5.05
N ASP A 2 10.85 11.18 -6.15
CA ASP A 2 9.93 11.06 -7.30
C ASP A 2 8.48 10.70 -6.92
N ARG A 3 8.27 9.87 -5.90
CA ARG A 3 6.93 9.51 -5.43
C ARG A 3 6.21 10.68 -4.76
N LEU A 4 6.93 11.52 -4.02
CA LEU A 4 6.36 12.71 -3.37
C LEU A 4 5.96 13.74 -4.43
N VAL A 5 6.81 13.95 -5.42
CA VAL A 5 6.51 14.85 -6.55
C VAL A 5 5.30 14.36 -7.35
N LYS A 6 5.18 13.05 -7.60
CA LYS A 6 3.99 12.46 -8.24
C LYS A 6 2.71 12.61 -7.42
N LEU A 7 2.82 12.72 -6.10
CA LEU A 7 1.71 13.05 -5.19
C LEU A 7 1.40 14.55 -5.13
N GLY A 8 2.10 15.37 -5.91
CA GLY A 8 1.87 16.80 -6.00
C GLY A 8 2.73 17.64 -5.06
N ALA A 9 3.75 17.05 -4.41
CA ALA A 9 4.69 17.85 -3.63
C ALA A 9 5.60 18.66 -4.55
N ASP A 10 5.88 19.90 -4.15
CA ASP A 10 6.86 20.77 -4.82
C ASP A 10 8.26 20.19 -4.61
N GLU A 11 9.05 20.10 -5.69
CA GLU A 11 10.36 19.47 -5.68
C GLU A 11 11.35 20.23 -4.77
N GLN A 12 11.30 21.56 -4.79
CA GLN A 12 12.16 22.39 -3.94
C GLN A 12 11.76 22.24 -2.46
N ALA A 13 10.46 22.22 -2.17
CA ALA A 13 9.99 21.98 -0.82
C ALA A 13 10.40 20.60 -0.28
N VAL A 14 10.41 19.57 -1.15
CA VAL A 14 10.94 18.25 -0.78
C VAL A 14 12.43 18.31 -0.49
N ALA A 15 13.21 19.03 -1.31
CA ALA A 15 14.66 19.19 -1.10
C ALA A 15 14.96 19.92 0.22
N ASP A 16 14.18 20.92 0.57
CA ASP A 16 14.43 21.78 1.74
C ASP A 16 13.93 21.17 3.06
N HIS A 17 12.84 20.36 3.00
CA HIS A 17 12.10 19.96 4.21
C HIS A 17 11.95 18.46 4.41
N PHE A 18 12.32 17.62 3.43
CA PHE A 18 12.23 16.18 3.55
C PHE A 18 13.57 15.55 3.93
N HIS A 19 13.68 15.07 5.16
CA HIS A 19 14.86 14.39 5.67
C HIS A 19 14.61 12.88 5.67
N TYR A 20 15.44 12.13 4.92
CA TYR A 20 15.40 10.67 4.88
C TYR A 20 16.59 10.09 5.62
N LEU A 21 16.31 9.28 6.63
CA LEU A 21 17.31 8.59 7.44
C LEU A 21 17.10 7.09 7.35
N ARG A 22 18.18 6.34 7.22
CA ARG A 22 18.18 4.87 7.27
C ARG A 22 19.28 4.38 8.20
N PRO A 23 19.03 4.41 9.53
CA PRO A 23 20.02 3.94 10.48
C PRO A 23 20.22 2.43 10.37
N GLU A 24 21.48 1.98 10.29
CA GLU A 24 21.84 0.56 10.28
C GLU A 24 22.26 0.06 11.67
N VAL A 25 22.61 0.99 12.55
CA VAL A 25 23.02 0.73 13.94
C VAL A 25 22.33 1.71 14.89
N ALA A 26 22.24 1.33 16.16
CA ALA A 26 21.66 2.20 17.18
C ALA A 26 22.52 3.47 17.40
N PRO A 27 21.90 4.60 17.77
CA PRO A 27 22.64 5.84 18.08
C PRO A 27 23.68 5.71 19.18
N THR A 28 23.57 4.65 20.00
CA THR A 28 24.53 4.35 21.07
C THR A 28 25.77 3.61 20.60
N HIS A 29 25.83 3.18 19.33
CA HIS A 29 26.91 2.37 18.78
C HIS A 29 28.27 3.10 18.74
N SER A 30 28.27 4.38 18.41
CA SER A 30 29.46 5.21 18.36
C SER A 30 29.15 6.65 18.74
N GLU A 31 30.22 7.45 18.98
CA GLU A 31 30.06 8.88 19.21
C GLU A 31 29.52 9.62 17.98
N ALA A 32 29.94 9.22 16.79
CA ALA A 32 29.45 9.79 15.53
C ALA A 32 27.96 9.56 15.35
N GLU A 33 27.47 8.33 15.60
CA GLU A 33 26.03 7.99 15.52
C GLU A 33 25.21 8.75 16.56
N ARG A 34 25.77 8.91 17.77
CA ARG A 34 25.15 9.70 18.83
C ARG A 34 25.02 11.18 18.44
N ALA A 35 26.10 11.76 17.89
CA ALA A 35 26.09 13.15 17.43
C ALA A 35 25.10 13.36 16.29
N ALA A 36 25.03 12.46 15.32
CA ALA A 36 24.05 12.50 14.22
C ALA A 36 22.59 12.41 14.75
N TRP A 37 22.34 11.53 15.71
CA TRP A 37 21.05 11.41 16.36
C TRP A 37 20.65 12.67 17.13
N GLU A 38 21.54 13.22 17.94
CA GLU A 38 21.28 14.46 18.69
C GLU A 38 21.08 15.66 17.74
N SER A 39 21.79 15.73 16.62
CA SER A 39 21.56 16.73 15.57
C SER A 39 20.15 16.60 14.99
N THR A 40 19.70 15.38 14.68
CA THR A 40 18.34 15.11 14.20
C THR A 40 17.30 15.54 15.23
N LEU A 41 17.51 15.21 16.51
CA LEU A 41 16.61 15.59 17.60
C LEU A 41 16.63 17.10 17.92
N GLY A 42 17.67 17.81 17.50
CA GLY A 42 17.78 19.26 17.63
C GLY A 42 17.06 20.04 16.54
N THR A 43 16.52 19.36 15.53
CA THR A 43 15.78 19.99 14.42
C THR A 43 14.29 19.94 14.71
N GLU A 44 13.57 21.01 14.43
CA GLU A 44 12.10 21.04 14.50
C GLU A 44 11.48 20.33 13.30
N TYR A 45 10.56 19.41 13.54
CA TYR A 45 9.78 18.72 12.50
C TYR A 45 8.29 18.80 12.81
N THR A 46 7.47 18.87 11.79
CA THR A 46 6.00 18.77 11.92
C THR A 46 5.54 17.31 11.94
N LEU A 47 6.25 16.44 11.21
CA LEU A 47 5.93 15.02 11.06
C LEU A 47 7.20 14.19 11.04
N ALA A 48 7.20 13.09 11.77
CA ALA A 48 8.20 12.04 11.67
C ALA A 48 7.51 10.71 11.39
N VAL A 49 8.04 9.92 10.45
CA VAL A 49 7.51 8.59 10.10
C VAL A 49 8.59 7.54 10.36
N ILE A 50 8.26 6.52 11.14
CA ILE A 50 9.12 5.34 11.35
C ILE A 50 8.49 4.17 10.60
N ASP A 51 9.14 3.76 9.52
CA ASP A 51 8.72 2.68 8.64
C ASP A 51 9.83 1.62 8.54
N GLY A 52 9.78 0.50 9.21
CA GLY A 52 8.77 -0.22 9.99
C GLY A 52 9.28 -0.46 11.42
N VAL A 53 8.33 -0.58 12.31
CA VAL A 53 8.61 -0.69 13.75
C VAL A 53 9.46 -1.92 14.11
N THR A 54 9.18 -3.07 13.50
CA THR A 54 9.93 -4.31 13.78
C THR A 54 11.40 -4.17 13.40
N GLU A 55 11.71 -3.54 12.26
CA GLU A 55 13.08 -3.27 11.82
C GLU A 55 13.77 -2.29 12.78
N ALA A 56 13.08 -1.20 13.13
CA ALA A 56 13.61 -0.21 14.07
C ALA A 56 13.93 -0.82 15.46
N LEU A 57 13.09 -1.72 15.96
CA LEU A 57 13.39 -2.47 17.21
C LEU A 57 14.68 -3.30 17.07
N THR A 58 14.86 -3.98 15.93
CA THR A 58 16.06 -4.80 15.68
C THR A 58 17.34 -3.95 15.65
N VAL A 59 17.32 -2.77 15.05
CA VAL A 59 18.45 -1.83 15.04
C VAL A 59 18.89 -1.47 16.48
N PHE A 60 17.93 -1.39 17.40
CA PHE A 60 18.21 -1.12 18.82
C PHE A 60 18.47 -2.38 19.66
N GLY A 61 18.61 -3.57 19.03
CA GLY A 61 18.82 -4.84 19.72
C GLY A 61 17.64 -5.26 20.59
N ARG A 62 16.41 -4.81 20.25
CA ARG A 62 15.18 -5.06 21.01
C ARG A 62 14.31 -6.13 20.34
N GLY A 63 13.68 -6.97 21.16
CA GLY A 63 12.76 -8.00 20.71
C GLY A 63 11.40 -7.44 20.32
N SER A 64 10.90 -7.78 19.11
CA SER A 64 9.61 -7.29 18.62
C SER A 64 8.39 -7.95 19.30
N LEU A 65 8.60 -9.01 20.07
CA LEU A 65 7.57 -9.73 20.85
C LEU A 65 7.69 -9.49 22.36
N ASP A 66 8.78 -8.89 22.82
CA ASP A 66 9.02 -8.58 24.23
C ASP A 66 8.37 -7.24 24.60
N ASN A 67 7.49 -7.26 25.59
CA ASN A 67 6.75 -6.08 26.01
C ASN A 67 7.65 -5.01 26.67
N ASP A 68 8.67 -5.44 27.40
CA ASP A 68 9.57 -4.52 28.09
C ASP A 68 10.52 -3.84 27.10
N ASP A 69 11.01 -4.60 26.12
CA ASP A 69 11.81 -4.08 25.00
C ASP A 69 11.01 -3.06 24.17
N ILE A 70 9.75 -3.40 23.82
CA ILE A 70 8.87 -2.49 23.09
C ILE A 70 8.61 -1.21 23.91
N ALA A 71 8.35 -1.34 25.20
CA ALA A 71 8.10 -0.20 26.07
C ALA A 71 9.36 0.69 26.23
N ALA A 72 10.54 0.09 26.36
CA ALA A 72 11.81 0.81 26.43
C ALA A 72 12.08 1.56 25.12
N TRP A 73 12.02 0.87 23.98
CA TRP A 73 12.19 1.48 22.66
C TRP A 73 11.19 2.62 22.40
N SER A 74 9.93 2.43 22.80
CA SER A 74 8.90 3.47 22.61
C SER A 74 9.22 4.77 23.37
N ARG A 75 9.91 4.68 24.49
CA ARG A 75 10.40 5.86 25.24
C ARG A 75 11.67 6.46 24.62
N GLU A 76 12.58 5.59 24.17
CA GLU A 76 13.89 6.00 23.65
C GLU A 76 13.81 6.64 22.26
N VAL A 77 12.85 6.23 21.44
CA VAL A 77 12.78 6.63 20.02
C VAL A 77 11.55 7.47 19.74
N PRO A 78 10.33 6.93 19.51
CA PRO A 78 9.22 7.75 19.02
C PRO A 78 8.81 8.85 20.01
N ARG A 79 8.81 8.57 21.31
CA ARG A 79 8.47 9.59 22.31
C ARG A 79 9.54 10.68 22.37
N LYS A 80 10.82 10.30 22.35
CA LYS A 80 11.94 11.25 22.37
C LYS A 80 11.95 12.14 21.12
N ILE A 81 11.63 11.58 19.95
CA ILE A 81 11.43 12.36 18.72
C ILE A 81 10.32 13.38 18.93
N ALA A 82 9.13 12.95 19.35
CA ALA A 82 8.01 13.86 19.57
C ALA A 82 8.32 14.98 20.55
N GLU A 83 8.94 14.66 21.69
CA GLU A 83 9.27 15.62 22.75
C GLU A 83 10.37 16.61 22.34
N ARG A 84 11.36 16.18 21.60
CA ARG A 84 12.52 17.00 21.24
C ARG A 84 12.32 17.83 19.99
N THR A 85 11.57 17.31 19.02
CA THR A 85 11.37 17.94 17.70
C THR A 85 10.01 18.64 17.53
N GLY A 86 9.05 18.35 18.42
CA GLY A 86 7.66 18.81 18.27
C GLY A 86 6.84 18.03 17.26
N ALA A 87 7.40 17.01 16.59
CA ALA A 87 6.75 16.27 15.53
C ALA A 87 5.57 15.42 16.02
N ALA A 88 4.53 15.31 15.19
CA ALA A 88 3.63 14.19 15.22
C ALA A 88 4.37 12.92 14.71
N VAL A 89 4.45 11.87 15.53
CA VAL A 89 5.19 10.65 15.15
C VAL A 89 4.23 9.56 14.68
N VAL A 90 4.38 9.14 13.42
CA VAL A 90 3.63 8.04 12.81
C VAL A 90 4.49 6.78 12.77
N LEU A 91 3.95 5.70 13.28
CA LEU A 91 4.58 4.38 13.28
C LEU A 91 3.88 3.48 12.26
N ILE A 92 4.64 2.91 11.33
CA ILE A 92 4.13 1.92 10.37
C ILE A 92 4.58 0.53 10.84
N ASP A 93 3.63 -0.39 10.96
CA ASP A 93 3.91 -1.74 11.43
C ASP A 93 3.10 -2.78 10.64
N HIS A 94 3.57 -4.02 10.65
CA HIS A 94 2.93 -5.12 9.96
C HIS A 94 1.93 -5.84 10.85
N VAL A 95 0.77 -6.19 10.27
CA VAL A 95 -0.19 -7.09 10.90
C VAL A 95 0.09 -8.55 10.52
N VAL A 96 -0.37 -9.48 11.36
CA VAL A 96 -0.26 -10.92 11.09
C VAL A 96 -0.98 -11.27 9.78
N LYS A 97 -0.33 -12.05 8.90
CA LYS A 97 -0.88 -12.44 7.59
C LYS A 97 -2.13 -13.34 7.67
N ASN A 98 -2.35 -14.03 8.78
CA ASN A 98 -3.50 -14.91 8.96
C ASN A 98 -4.75 -14.09 9.31
N LYS A 99 -5.71 -14.04 8.39
CA LYS A 99 -6.96 -13.27 8.54
C LYS A 99 -7.79 -13.68 9.77
N THR A 100 -7.74 -14.94 10.18
CA THR A 100 -8.46 -15.44 11.38
C THR A 100 -7.80 -15.00 12.69
N MET A 101 -6.52 -14.64 12.65
CA MET A 101 -5.75 -14.10 13.79
C MET A 101 -5.47 -12.60 13.67
N GLN A 102 -5.93 -11.95 12.61
CA GLN A 102 -5.85 -10.50 12.46
C GLN A 102 -6.79 -9.82 13.46
N GLY A 103 -6.27 -9.51 14.64
CA GLY A 103 -6.93 -8.61 15.57
C GLY A 103 -6.57 -7.15 15.27
N ARG A 104 -6.98 -6.25 16.16
CA ARG A 104 -6.60 -4.83 16.15
C ARG A 104 -5.11 -4.57 16.46
N HIS A 105 -4.34 -5.62 16.66
CA HIS A 105 -2.97 -5.53 17.13
C HIS A 105 -1.98 -5.86 16.00
N ALA A 106 -0.93 -5.05 15.87
CA ALA A 106 0.28 -5.41 15.14
C ALA A 106 0.99 -6.59 15.83
N ILE A 107 1.94 -7.21 15.17
CA ILE A 107 2.78 -8.27 15.74
C ILE A 107 3.45 -7.73 17.00
N GLY A 108 3.31 -8.43 18.15
CA GLY A 108 3.77 -7.95 19.47
C GLY A 108 2.84 -6.95 20.17
N GLY A 109 1.59 -6.96 19.84
CA GLY A 109 0.50 -6.01 19.89
C GLY A 109 0.17 -5.22 21.16
N GLN A 110 0.21 -5.76 22.38
CA GLN A 110 -0.32 -5.02 23.55
C GLN A 110 0.58 -3.87 23.98
N ALA A 111 1.88 -4.07 24.07
CA ALA A 111 2.82 -3.03 24.48
C ALA A 111 2.90 -1.90 23.44
N LYS A 112 2.91 -2.22 22.15
CA LYS A 112 2.87 -1.23 21.05
C LYS A 112 1.61 -0.35 21.16
N MET A 113 0.45 -0.98 21.36
CA MET A 113 -0.80 -0.25 21.56
C MET A 113 -0.81 0.57 22.85
N ALA A 114 -0.24 0.05 23.94
CA ALA A 114 -0.14 0.79 25.20
C ALA A 114 0.71 2.05 25.10
N ALA A 115 1.81 2.00 24.36
CA ALA A 115 2.74 3.10 24.18
C ALA A 115 2.18 4.30 23.39
N LEU A 116 1.16 4.08 22.55
CA LEU A 116 0.59 5.13 21.71
C LEU A 116 -0.16 6.19 22.54
N THR A 117 0.11 7.45 22.28
CA THR A 117 -0.59 8.61 22.85
C THR A 117 -1.72 9.12 21.95
N GLY A 118 -1.67 8.82 20.67
CA GLY A 118 -2.65 9.17 19.64
C GLY A 118 -3.64 8.05 19.32
N ALA A 119 -3.84 7.82 18.04
CA ALA A 119 -4.75 6.82 17.49
C ALA A 119 -3.99 5.71 16.76
N ALA A 120 -4.59 4.49 16.73
CA ALA A 120 -4.09 3.38 15.95
C ALA A 120 -5.12 2.93 14.92
N TYR A 121 -4.66 2.79 13.69
CA TYR A 121 -5.47 2.36 12.57
C TYR A 121 -4.95 1.04 11.99
N THR A 122 -5.88 0.20 11.55
CA THR A 122 -5.59 -0.94 10.68
C THR A 122 -5.99 -0.56 9.26
N VAL A 123 -5.13 -0.87 8.30
CA VAL A 123 -5.38 -0.62 6.88
C VAL A 123 -5.86 -1.90 6.22
N GLU A 124 -7.03 -1.86 5.59
CA GLU A 124 -7.63 -2.97 4.84
C GLU A 124 -7.67 -2.62 3.36
N ILE A 125 -7.22 -3.53 2.49
CA ILE A 125 -7.34 -3.34 1.04
C ILE A 125 -8.79 -3.60 0.66
N LEU A 126 -9.48 -2.56 0.16
CA LEU A 126 -10.84 -2.62 -0.39
C LEU A 126 -10.82 -2.86 -1.90
N GLN A 127 -9.90 -2.18 -2.59
CA GLN A 127 -9.61 -2.35 -4.00
C GLN A 127 -8.10 -2.37 -4.18
N PRO A 128 -7.54 -3.23 -5.06
CA PRO A 128 -6.11 -3.32 -5.28
C PRO A 128 -5.49 -1.98 -5.64
N LEU A 129 -4.29 -1.74 -5.12
CA LEU A 129 -3.46 -0.57 -5.41
C LEU A 129 -2.39 -0.95 -6.43
N GLY A 130 -2.07 -0.06 -7.35
CA GLY A 130 -1.00 -0.24 -8.33
C GLY A 130 -0.72 1.02 -9.13
N VAL A 131 0.43 1.05 -9.80
CA VAL A 131 0.76 2.13 -10.73
C VAL A 131 -0.19 2.09 -11.92
N GLY A 132 -0.74 3.25 -12.32
CA GLY A 132 -1.72 3.35 -13.40
C GLY A 132 -3.11 2.80 -13.02
N MET A 133 -3.41 2.67 -11.74
CA MET A 133 -4.67 2.14 -11.22
C MET A 133 -5.32 3.10 -10.23
N ARG A 134 -6.64 3.00 -10.15
CA ARG A 134 -7.42 3.55 -9.05
C ARG A 134 -7.73 2.43 -8.06
N GLY A 135 -7.26 2.56 -6.84
CA GLY A 135 -7.49 1.59 -5.78
C GLY A 135 -8.01 2.26 -4.51
N ALA A 136 -8.39 1.47 -3.52
CA ALA A 136 -8.89 2.00 -2.26
C ALA A 136 -8.49 1.15 -1.06
N VAL A 137 -8.24 1.81 0.06
CA VAL A 137 -8.05 1.18 1.35
C VAL A 137 -9.06 1.72 2.36
N GLY A 138 -9.46 0.85 3.29
CA GLY A 138 -10.25 1.23 4.44
C GLY A 138 -9.35 1.42 5.67
N LEU A 139 -9.55 2.52 6.38
CA LEU A 139 -8.93 2.76 7.67
C LEU A 139 -9.90 2.36 8.78
N ARG A 140 -9.48 1.45 9.64
CA ARG A 140 -10.24 1.05 10.83
C ARG A 140 -9.51 1.46 12.09
N ILE A 141 -10.18 2.24 12.94
CA ILE A 141 -9.59 2.65 14.21
C ILE A 141 -9.70 1.55 15.27
N GLY A 142 -8.56 1.12 15.80
CA GLY A 142 -8.46 0.14 16.89
C GLY A 142 -8.25 0.77 18.26
N LYS A 143 -7.60 1.94 18.30
CA LYS A 143 -7.38 2.73 19.51
C LYS A 143 -7.54 4.21 19.21
N ASP A 144 -8.16 4.93 20.12
CA ASP A 144 -8.30 6.38 20.11
C ASP A 144 -8.11 6.87 21.55
N ARG A 145 -6.88 7.26 21.90
CA ARG A 145 -6.59 7.71 23.26
C ARG A 145 -7.16 9.11 23.55
N PRO A 146 -7.08 10.08 22.62
CA PRO A 146 -7.73 11.37 22.79
C PRO A 146 -9.27 11.30 22.76
N GLY A 147 -9.86 10.26 22.16
CA GLY A 147 -11.31 10.09 22.05
C GLY A 147 -11.99 10.96 21.00
N GLN A 148 -11.24 11.61 20.12
CA GLN A 148 -11.79 12.58 19.16
C GLN A 148 -12.15 11.99 17.79
N VAL A 149 -11.67 10.80 17.48
CA VAL A 149 -11.86 10.16 16.17
C VAL A 149 -13.10 9.27 16.16
N ARG A 150 -13.29 8.44 17.19
CA ARG A 150 -14.35 7.42 17.22
C ARG A 150 -15.78 7.96 17.12
N ASN A 151 -16.02 9.16 17.60
CA ASN A 151 -17.33 9.81 17.52
C ASN A 151 -17.74 10.18 16.09
N GLN A 152 -16.77 10.24 15.17
CA GLN A 152 -16.99 10.54 13.75
C GLN A 152 -16.93 9.26 12.88
N CYS A 153 -16.72 8.10 13.49
CA CYS A 153 -16.55 6.83 12.79
C CYS A 153 -17.88 6.12 12.55
N GLY A 154 -17.92 5.33 11.48
CA GLY A 154 -19.06 4.48 11.10
C GLY A 154 -19.16 3.19 11.92
N ALA A 155 -19.50 2.09 11.25
CA ALA A 155 -19.85 0.81 11.88
C ALA A 155 -18.71 0.18 12.72
N PHE A 156 -19.09 -0.31 13.90
CA PHE A 156 -18.20 -1.05 14.80
C PHE A 156 -18.19 -2.54 14.48
N ARG A 157 -17.01 -3.14 14.38
CA ARG A 157 -16.80 -4.57 14.15
C ARG A 157 -16.42 -5.26 15.47
N LYS A 158 -17.30 -6.10 16.00
CA LYS A 158 -17.11 -6.76 17.30
C LYS A 158 -15.92 -7.72 17.32
N GLY A 159 -15.64 -8.41 16.22
CA GLY A 159 -14.60 -9.45 16.13
C GLY A 159 -13.21 -8.96 16.48
N ASP A 160 -12.84 -7.76 16.03
CA ASP A 160 -11.52 -7.15 16.28
C ASP A 160 -11.60 -5.83 17.08
N ARG A 161 -12.80 -5.44 17.50
CA ARG A 161 -13.07 -4.20 18.24
C ARG A 161 -12.60 -2.93 17.51
N THR A 162 -12.65 -2.95 16.19
CA THR A 162 -12.32 -1.79 15.36
C THR A 162 -13.59 -1.10 14.85
N GLN A 163 -13.46 0.14 14.42
CA GLN A 163 -14.55 0.94 13.86
C GLN A 163 -14.09 1.54 12.52
N GLN A 164 -15.00 1.67 11.57
CA GLN A 164 -14.71 2.29 10.27
C GLN A 164 -14.40 3.76 10.47
N ALA A 165 -13.18 4.19 10.11
CA ALA A 165 -12.77 5.58 10.27
C ALA A 165 -12.84 6.35 8.95
N ALA A 166 -12.23 5.82 7.89
CA ALA A 166 -12.23 6.47 6.58
C ALA A 166 -11.99 5.45 5.47
N ARG A 167 -12.38 5.83 4.25
CA ARG A 167 -11.93 5.21 3.01
C ARG A 167 -10.93 6.15 2.35
N VAL A 168 -9.78 5.62 1.93
CA VAL A 168 -8.77 6.37 1.18
C VAL A 168 -8.71 5.81 -0.22
N VAL A 169 -9.00 6.66 -1.20
CA VAL A 169 -8.91 6.35 -2.63
C VAL A 169 -7.59 6.90 -3.14
N ILE A 170 -6.83 6.06 -3.82
CA ILE A 170 -5.58 6.43 -4.47
C ILE A 170 -5.75 6.18 -5.96
N ASP A 171 -5.66 7.24 -6.74
CA ASP A 171 -5.80 7.20 -8.19
C ASP A 171 -4.49 7.63 -8.84
N SER A 172 -3.82 6.69 -9.50
CA SER A 172 -2.58 6.90 -10.24
C SER A 172 -2.75 6.70 -11.75
N THR A 173 -3.99 6.84 -12.25
CA THR A 173 -4.28 6.71 -13.69
C THR A 173 -3.87 7.94 -14.49
N GLY A 174 -3.78 9.10 -13.84
CA GLY A 174 -3.33 10.37 -14.43
C GLY A 174 -1.82 10.58 -14.37
N GLU A 175 -1.38 11.77 -14.76
CA GLU A 175 0.03 12.20 -14.65
C GLU A 175 0.45 12.33 -13.17
N GLN A 176 -0.44 12.87 -12.35
CA GLN A 176 -0.27 12.95 -10.90
C GLN A 176 -1.11 11.90 -10.21
N THR A 177 -0.60 11.39 -9.10
CA THR A 177 -1.36 10.52 -8.21
C THR A 177 -2.20 11.36 -7.27
N THR A 178 -3.51 11.15 -7.29
CA THR A 178 -4.42 11.80 -6.33
C THR A 178 -4.76 10.89 -5.17
N VAL A 179 -4.89 11.48 -3.98
CA VAL A 179 -5.30 10.78 -2.76
C VAL A 179 -6.51 11.50 -2.18
N THR A 180 -7.62 10.80 -2.08
CA THR A 180 -8.87 11.33 -1.51
C THR A 180 -9.23 10.55 -0.26
N VAL A 181 -9.53 11.27 0.82
CA VAL A 181 -10.03 10.68 2.07
C VAL A 181 -11.54 10.94 2.13
N GLU A 182 -12.30 9.86 2.21
CA GLU A 182 -13.75 9.88 2.19
C GLU A 182 -14.31 9.26 3.47
N GLN A 183 -15.54 9.63 3.82
CA GLN A 183 -16.26 8.90 4.86
C GLN A 183 -16.49 7.46 4.37
N TRP A 184 -16.19 6.48 5.22
CA TRP A 184 -16.41 5.10 4.86
C TRP A 184 -17.87 4.70 5.13
N ASP A 185 -18.67 4.76 4.10
CA ASP A 185 -20.02 4.18 4.10
C ASP A 185 -19.95 2.74 3.58
N ALA A 186 -20.16 1.78 4.48
CA ALA A 186 -20.19 0.35 4.12
C ALA A 186 -21.44 -0.04 3.34
N GLN A 187 -22.48 0.80 3.31
CA GLN A 187 -23.74 0.59 2.61
C GLN A 187 -23.80 1.35 1.28
N ALA A 188 -22.88 2.31 1.08
CA ALA A 188 -22.77 2.91 -0.25
C ALA A 188 -22.52 1.80 -1.27
N PRO A 189 -23.27 1.76 -2.37
CA PRO A 189 -22.95 0.86 -3.46
C PRO A 189 -21.48 1.02 -3.75
N GLN A 190 -20.69 -0.05 -3.68
CA GLN A 190 -19.34 0.01 -4.17
C GLN A 190 -19.48 0.41 -5.62
N GLU A 191 -19.29 1.68 -5.90
CA GLU A 191 -19.15 2.12 -7.27
C GLU A 191 -18.00 1.30 -7.83
N VAL A 192 -18.34 0.35 -8.65
CA VAL A 192 -17.42 -0.37 -9.52
C VAL A 192 -17.01 0.60 -10.63
N THR A 193 -16.60 1.82 -10.22
CA THR A 193 -15.95 2.81 -11.07
C THR A 193 -14.46 2.61 -10.95
N GLY A 194 -14.03 1.59 -11.51
CA GLY A 194 -12.64 1.25 -11.65
C GLY A 194 -12.61 -0.09 -12.30
N GLY A 195 -12.06 -0.16 -13.47
CA GLY A 195 -11.95 -1.38 -14.22
C GLY A 195 -11.46 -2.52 -13.31
N GLU A 196 -11.96 -3.71 -13.56
CA GLU A 196 -11.50 -4.98 -12.99
C GLU A 196 -9.98 -4.92 -12.81
N PHE A 197 -9.50 -5.33 -11.61
CA PHE A 197 -8.07 -5.42 -11.35
C PHE A 197 -7.35 -6.05 -12.53
N ARG A 198 -6.50 -5.29 -13.20
CA ARG A 198 -5.74 -5.74 -14.37
C ARG A 198 -4.27 -5.89 -13.98
N PRO A 199 -3.79 -7.09 -13.81
CA PRO A 199 -2.38 -7.33 -13.56
C PRO A 199 -1.55 -7.15 -14.85
N THR A 200 -1.44 -5.90 -15.34
CA THR A 200 -0.85 -5.53 -16.63
C THR A 200 0.54 -6.11 -16.85
N VAL A 201 1.40 -6.06 -15.84
CA VAL A 201 2.74 -6.70 -15.87
C VAL A 201 2.62 -8.22 -16.06
N LEU A 202 1.65 -8.88 -15.42
CA LEU A 202 1.45 -10.32 -15.59
C LEU A 202 0.79 -10.63 -16.93
N MET A 203 -0.11 -9.79 -17.42
CA MET A 203 -0.69 -9.88 -18.76
C MET A 203 0.41 -9.80 -19.82
N GLN A 204 1.35 -8.86 -19.69
CA GLN A 204 2.48 -8.75 -20.62
C GLN A 204 3.41 -9.98 -20.56
N ARG A 205 3.62 -10.55 -19.37
CA ARG A 205 4.38 -11.80 -19.23
C ARG A 205 3.68 -12.99 -19.91
N VAL A 206 2.38 -13.14 -19.66
CA VAL A 206 1.57 -14.18 -20.31
C VAL A 206 1.58 -13.99 -21.82
N SER A 207 1.46 -12.76 -22.32
CA SER A 207 1.54 -12.46 -23.75
C SER A 207 2.84 -12.99 -24.36
N ARG A 208 3.98 -12.61 -23.79
CA ARG A 208 5.30 -13.06 -24.27
C ARG A 208 5.43 -14.57 -24.27
N VAL A 209 5.00 -15.25 -23.20
CA VAL A 209 5.04 -16.71 -23.11
C VAL A 209 4.20 -17.35 -24.22
N MET A 210 3.03 -16.78 -24.51
CA MET A 210 2.11 -17.30 -25.54
C MET A 210 2.56 -16.95 -26.97
N GLU A 211 3.27 -15.85 -27.16
CA GLU A 211 3.88 -15.44 -28.43
C GLU A 211 5.10 -16.28 -28.79
N ASP A 212 5.94 -16.59 -27.77
CA ASP A 212 7.15 -17.40 -27.93
C ASP A 212 6.88 -18.90 -28.02
N ALA A 213 5.64 -19.34 -27.74
CA ALA A 213 5.27 -20.74 -27.76
C ALA A 213 5.19 -21.29 -29.19
N ALA A 214 5.98 -22.34 -29.47
CA ALA A 214 5.98 -23.04 -30.78
C ALA A 214 4.67 -23.81 -31.02
N GLU A 215 3.97 -24.22 -29.97
CA GLU A 215 2.71 -24.98 -30.03
C GLU A 215 1.65 -24.38 -29.07
N PRO A 216 0.35 -24.62 -29.35
CA PRO A 216 -0.71 -24.19 -28.45
C PRO A 216 -0.54 -24.77 -27.04
N MET A 217 -0.71 -23.93 -26.01
CA MET A 217 -0.51 -24.27 -24.61
C MET A 217 -1.83 -24.38 -23.84
N THR A 218 -1.89 -25.27 -22.85
CA THR A 218 -2.97 -25.23 -21.85
C THR A 218 -2.82 -24.01 -20.93
N LYS A 219 -3.93 -23.55 -20.36
CA LYS A 219 -3.92 -22.48 -19.35
C LYS A 219 -2.92 -22.75 -18.21
N THR A 220 -2.85 -24.00 -17.75
CA THR A 220 -1.95 -24.39 -16.65
C THR A 220 -0.47 -24.26 -17.06
N GLU A 221 -0.11 -24.67 -18.27
CA GLU A 221 1.25 -24.54 -18.79
C GLU A 221 1.64 -23.06 -18.92
N ALA A 222 0.80 -22.25 -19.56
CA ALA A 222 1.03 -20.82 -19.72
C ALA A 222 1.21 -20.11 -18.37
N VAL A 223 0.35 -20.38 -17.40
CA VAL A 223 0.42 -19.81 -16.05
C VAL A 223 1.70 -20.23 -15.31
N LYS A 224 2.10 -21.49 -15.43
CA LYS A 224 3.33 -22.00 -14.82
C LYS A 224 4.57 -21.35 -15.43
N THR A 225 4.60 -21.22 -16.76
CA THR A 225 5.73 -20.64 -17.49
C THR A 225 5.86 -19.13 -17.24
N ALA A 226 4.74 -18.39 -17.18
CA ALA A 226 4.76 -16.95 -16.92
C ALA A 226 5.28 -16.59 -15.51
N GLY A 227 5.15 -17.50 -14.54
CA GLY A 227 5.65 -17.32 -13.17
C GLY A 227 4.91 -16.25 -12.39
N GLY A 228 5.05 -16.26 -11.08
CA GLY A 228 4.39 -15.33 -10.17
C GLY A 228 3.31 -15.99 -9.30
N LYS A 229 2.55 -15.20 -8.56
CA LYS A 229 1.46 -15.72 -7.72
C LYS A 229 0.38 -16.31 -8.62
N ARG A 230 0.13 -17.63 -8.50
CA ARG A 230 -0.74 -18.40 -9.39
C ARG A 230 -2.11 -17.75 -9.64
N GLU A 231 -2.79 -17.30 -8.58
CA GLU A 231 -4.10 -16.66 -8.68
C GLU A 231 -4.08 -15.38 -9.52
N SER A 232 -3.03 -14.56 -9.37
CA SER A 232 -2.89 -13.31 -10.13
C SER A 232 -2.57 -13.56 -11.60
N VAL A 233 -1.78 -14.61 -11.90
CA VAL A 233 -1.47 -15.00 -13.29
C VAL A 233 -2.67 -15.67 -13.97
N LEU A 234 -3.46 -16.46 -13.23
CA LEU A 234 -4.73 -17.01 -13.73
C LEU A 234 -5.68 -15.88 -14.09
N HIS A 235 -5.82 -14.89 -13.23
CA HIS A 235 -6.65 -13.71 -13.48
C HIS A 235 -6.20 -12.92 -14.71
N ALA A 236 -4.86 -12.69 -14.86
CA ALA A 236 -4.29 -12.09 -16.05
C ALA A 236 -4.67 -12.86 -17.33
N PHE A 237 -4.53 -14.18 -17.29
CA PHE A 237 -4.86 -15.05 -18.42
C PHE A 237 -6.35 -14.96 -18.79
N ASP A 238 -7.27 -14.98 -17.80
CA ASP A 238 -8.70 -14.88 -18.03
C ASP A 238 -9.12 -13.54 -18.65
N ILE A 239 -8.51 -12.44 -18.22
CA ILE A 239 -8.70 -11.14 -18.84
C ILE A 239 -8.26 -11.16 -20.30
N MET A 240 -7.07 -11.73 -20.58
CA MET A 240 -6.53 -11.79 -21.94
C MET A 240 -7.40 -12.62 -22.89
N VAL A 241 -7.99 -13.71 -22.41
CA VAL A 241 -8.95 -14.51 -23.19
C VAL A 241 -10.23 -13.71 -23.45
N ARG A 242 -10.79 -13.09 -22.42
CA ARG A 242 -12.03 -12.28 -22.54
C ARG A 242 -11.85 -11.09 -23.49
N GLU A 243 -10.66 -10.47 -23.51
CA GLU A 243 -10.36 -9.31 -24.37
C GLU A 243 -9.77 -9.68 -25.74
N GLY A 244 -9.71 -10.98 -26.05
CA GLY A 244 -9.29 -11.47 -27.34
C GLY A 244 -7.80 -11.32 -27.66
N TYR A 245 -6.96 -11.23 -26.65
CA TYR A 245 -5.51 -11.36 -26.80
C TYR A 245 -5.10 -12.83 -26.96
N LEU A 246 -5.84 -13.72 -26.30
CA LEU A 246 -5.69 -15.17 -26.41
C LEU A 246 -7.01 -15.79 -26.87
N ALA A 247 -6.93 -16.84 -27.69
CA ALA A 247 -8.08 -17.60 -28.13
C ALA A 247 -7.87 -19.11 -27.96
N PRO A 248 -8.92 -19.88 -27.68
CA PRO A 248 -8.85 -21.32 -27.65
C PRO A 248 -8.61 -21.88 -29.08
N GLN A 249 -7.70 -22.85 -29.19
CA GLN A 249 -7.38 -23.51 -30.44
C GLN A 249 -7.14 -25.02 -30.20
N GLY A 250 -8.21 -25.80 -30.25
CA GLY A 250 -8.16 -27.24 -30.04
C GLY A 250 -8.10 -27.67 -28.59
N GLU A 251 -7.91 -28.96 -28.39
CA GLU A 251 -7.85 -29.59 -27.06
C GLU A 251 -6.74 -30.65 -27.00
N ARG A 252 -6.17 -30.83 -25.81
CA ARG A 252 -5.22 -31.89 -25.52
C ARG A 252 -5.63 -32.61 -24.23
N ARG A 253 -6.01 -33.90 -24.38
CA ARG A 253 -6.51 -34.73 -23.26
C ARG A 253 -7.71 -34.13 -22.52
N GLY A 254 -8.66 -33.50 -23.27
CA GLY A 254 -9.84 -32.87 -22.70
C GLY A 254 -9.60 -31.49 -22.07
N TYR A 255 -8.39 -30.91 -22.21
CA TYR A 255 -8.09 -29.56 -21.77
C TYR A 255 -7.95 -28.63 -22.97
N PRO A 256 -8.63 -27.46 -22.96
CA PRO A 256 -8.51 -26.50 -24.05
C PRO A 256 -7.08 -25.97 -24.17
N LEU A 257 -6.63 -25.84 -25.40
CA LEU A 257 -5.38 -25.20 -25.78
C LEU A 257 -5.65 -23.78 -26.22
N TYR A 258 -4.68 -22.91 -26.02
CA TYR A 258 -4.78 -21.48 -26.32
C TYR A 258 -3.57 -21.03 -27.16
N VAL A 259 -3.80 -20.02 -27.98
CA VAL A 259 -2.76 -19.34 -28.78
C VAL A 259 -2.86 -17.82 -28.59
N SER A 260 -1.75 -17.14 -28.87
CA SER A 260 -1.74 -15.68 -28.98
C SER A 260 -2.44 -15.26 -30.27
N VAL A 261 -3.38 -14.33 -30.17
CA VAL A 261 -4.09 -13.71 -31.31
C VAL A 261 -3.48 -12.36 -31.66
N LYS A 262 -3.12 -11.60 -30.64
CA LYS A 262 -2.46 -10.30 -30.76
C LYS A 262 -1.57 -10.07 -29.56
N PRO A 263 -0.40 -9.41 -29.73
CA PRO A 263 0.47 -9.09 -28.59
C PRO A 263 -0.20 -8.11 -27.63
N TYR A 264 0.00 -8.31 -26.35
CA TYR A 264 -0.39 -7.36 -25.32
C TYR A 264 0.81 -6.51 -24.90
N SER A 265 0.64 -5.20 -24.91
CA SER A 265 1.63 -4.25 -24.41
C SER A 265 1.02 -3.42 -23.28
N GLU A 266 1.65 -3.44 -22.10
CA GLU A 266 1.25 -2.63 -20.96
C GLU A 266 1.20 -1.14 -21.30
N SER A 267 2.20 -0.64 -22.02
CA SER A 267 2.27 0.77 -22.44
C SER A 267 1.14 1.16 -23.38
N ALA A 268 0.77 0.28 -24.34
CA ALA A 268 -0.33 0.54 -25.27
C ALA A 268 -1.71 0.48 -24.58
N ASP A 269 -1.90 -0.44 -23.62
CA ASP A 269 -3.13 -0.54 -22.84
C ASP A 269 -3.36 0.71 -21.98
N LEU A 270 -2.32 1.23 -21.35
CA LEU A 270 -2.36 2.46 -20.57
C LEU A 270 -2.69 3.69 -21.43
N LEU A 271 -2.14 3.79 -22.64
CA LEU A 271 -2.43 4.89 -23.57
C LEU A 271 -3.87 4.86 -24.10
N THR A 272 -4.37 3.67 -24.47
CA THR A 272 -5.73 3.49 -25.00
C THR A 272 -6.78 3.87 -23.96
N ARG A 273 -6.56 3.54 -22.67
CA ARG A 273 -7.48 3.86 -21.58
C ARG A 273 -7.48 5.35 -21.21
N ARG A 274 -6.35 6.04 -21.37
CA ARG A 274 -6.29 7.51 -21.22
C ARG A 274 -7.23 8.23 -22.19
N HIS A 275 -7.44 7.69 -23.41
CA HIS A 275 -8.33 8.28 -24.40
C HIS A 275 -9.81 7.95 -24.19
N GLN A 276 -10.13 6.88 -23.46
CA GLN A 276 -11.53 6.47 -23.20
C GLN A 276 -12.12 7.05 -21.91
N GLY A 277 -11.30 7.58 -21.00
CA GLY A 277 -11.71 8.21 -19.73
C GLY A 277 -11.87 9.72 -19.74
N GLY A 278 -11.66 10.38 -20.86
CA GLY A 278 -11.57 11.83 -20.95
C GLY A 278 -12.80 12.51 -21.54
N GLU A 279 -13.85 12.67 -20.75
CA GLU A 279 -14.77 13.79 -20.95
C GLU A 279 -14.32 14.94 -20.04
N LEU A 280 -13.80 15.98 -20.66
CA LEU A 280 -13.31 17.20 -20.01
C LEU A 280 -14.49 17.93 -19.35
N LEU A 281 -14.54 17.93 -18.02
CA LEU A 281 -15.35 18.91 -17.30
C LEU A 281 -14.69 20.29 -17.36
N PRO A 282 -15.47 21.37 -17.58
CA PRO A 282 -14.92 22.71 -17.78
C PRO A 282 -14.29 23.24 -16.50
N VAL A 283 -13.10 23.82 -16.67
CA VAL A 283 -12.35 24.57 -15.65
C VAL A 283 -13.21 25.74 -15.17
N LEU A 284 -13.69 25.68 -13.94
CA LEU A 284 -14.23 26.85 -13.24
C LEU A 284 -13.07 27.80 -12.93
N ARG A 285 -12.97 28.89 -13.69
CA ARG A 285 -12.14 30.05 -13.36
C ARG A 285 -12.74 30.72 -12.12
N SER A 286 -11.99 30.76 -11.04
CA SER A 286 -12.26 31.62 -9.91
C SER A 286 -12.13 33.09 -10.29
N VAL A 287 -13.14 33.87 -9.95
CA VAL A 287 -13.12 35.32 -9.87
C VAL A 287 -12.55 35.72 -8.51
#